data_bfb54990373499723b6984874f86a1da
#
_entry.id   bfb54990373499723b6984874f86a1da
#
_cell.length_a   1.000
_cell.length_b   1.000
_cell.length_c   1.000
_cell.angle_alpha   90.00
_cell.angle_beta   90.00
_cell.angle_gamma   90.00
#
_symmetry.space_group_name_H-M   'P 1'
#
loop_
_entity.id
_entity.type
_entity.pdbx_description
1 polymer ?
#
loop_
_entity_poly.entity_id
_entity_poly.type
_entity_poly.pdbx_seq_one_letter_code
_entity_poly.pdbx_strand_id
1 'polypeptide(L)'
;MKQDGTLFTLETDDLLVTVARHGAELTRIYDKKAGREILWGADPAVWDRHAPVLFPFVGKCYEGRYIHEEKEYAMPTQHGFARDMEFEPVLCDMDECWFKLKDTPETFAKYPFHFELEIGHRLEGRTITVMWKVTNQDSGEMLFMIGGHPAFQVPEGRSIYDFTFEFNRQGCREGQHQDSLHYLAPTPEGYESGELQGTLKLQEGRTPLTKGFFDTALTYMFDDAQVSSVSLLLDGRPYVTMGCNDFPYLG
;
A
#
# COMPACT_ATOMS: atom_id res chain seq x y z
N MET A 1 0.10 5.27 27.96
CA MET A 1 -0.95 4.38 27.40
C MET A 1 -0.48 2.93 27.54
N LYS A 2 -1.34 1.97 27.89
CA LYS A 2 -0.94 0.57 28.00
C LYS A 2 -0.87 0.00 26.59
N GLN A 3 0.33 -0.13 26.06
CA GLN A 3 0.58 -0.99 24.92
C GLN A 3 0.44 -2.44 25.40
N ASP A 4 -0.49 -3.16 24.85
CA ASP A 4 -0.66 -4.59 25.16
C ASP A 4 0.41 -5.47 24.48
N GLY A 5 1.38 -4.83 23.79
CA GLY A 5 2.46 -5.47 23.05
C GLY A 5 2.07 -5.90 21.61
N THR A 6 0.81 -5.69 21.22
CA THR A 6 0.31 -6.03 19.88
C THR A 6 0.02 -4.82 19.02
N LEU A 7 -0.37 -3.68 19.65
CA LEU A 7 -0.68 -2.42 18.99
C LEU A 7 0.19 -1.28 19.52
N PHE A 8 0.67 -0.43 18.61
CA PHE A 8 1.53 0.71 18.89
C PHE A 8 0.85 1.98 18.37
N THR A 9 0.87 3.04 19.17
CA THR A 9 0.16 4.28 18.86
C THR A 9 1.15 5.42 18.71
N LEU A 10 1.07 6.13 17.57
CA LEU A 10 1.72 7.38 17.28
C LEU A 10 0.67 8.50 17.36
N GLU A 11 1.03 9.67 17.89
CA GLU A 11 0.05 10.70 18.15
C GLU A 11 0.62 12.10 17.97
N THR A 12 -0.12 12.96 17.27
CA THR A 12 0.10 14.40 17.19
C THR A 12 -1.15 15.16 17.64
N ASP A 13 -1.14 16.47 17.60
CA ASP A 13 -2.34 17.29 17.84
C ASP A 13 -3.45 17.04 16.83
N ASP A 14 -3.09 16.59 15.63
CA ASP A 14 -4.00 16.40 14.49
C ASP A 14 -4.47 14.96 14.31
N LEU A 15 -3.57 14.00 14.47
CA LEU A 15 -3.81 12.58 14.14
C LEU A 15 -3.52 11.66 15.32
N LEU A 16 -4.26 10.56 15.36
CA LEU A 16 -3.94 9.38 16.14
C LEU A 16 -3.80 8.21 15.15
N VAL A 17 -2.66 7.53 15.18
CA VAL A 17 -2.28 6.47 14.26
C VAL A 17 -1.97 5.22 15.06
N THR A 18 -2.44 4.07 14.60
CA THR A 18 -2.15 2.77 15.25
C THR A 18 -1.50 1.82 14.27
N VAL A 19 -0.46 1.14 14.70
CA VAL A 19 0.26 0.12 13.95
C VAL A 19 0.19 -1.19 14.71
N ALA A 20 -0.16 -2.28 14.03
CA ALA A 20 -0.15 -3.61 14.59
C ALA A 20 1.22 -4.27 14.42
N ARG A 21 1.63 -5.06 15.39
CA ARG A 21 2.79 -5.94 15.29
C ARG A 21 2.62 -7.01 14.22
N HIS A 22 1.40 -7.51 14.06
CA HIS A 22 1.02 -8.41 12.97
C HIS A 22 1.12 -7.68 11.63
N GLY A 23 1.95 -8.19 10.72
CA GLY A 23 2.21 -7.58 9.42
C GLY A 23 2.93 -6.23 9.45
N ALA A 24 3.32 -5.71 10.63
CA ALA A 24 3.73 -4.31 10.83
C ALA A 24 2.73 -3.34 10.18
N GLU A 25 1.44 -3.70 10.22
CA GLU A 25 0.37 -3.08 9.48
C GLU A 25 -0.14 -1.80 10.15
N LEU A 26 -0.27 -0.72 9.36
CA LEU A 26 -1.01 0.47 9.75
C LEU A 26 -2.50 0.11 9.85
N THR A 27 -3.08 0.16 11.05
CA THR A 27 -4.45 -0.32 11.30
C THR A 27 -5.45 0.78 11.63
N ARG A 28 -4.98 2.01 11.89
CA ARG A 28 -5.84 3.14 12.19
C ARG A 28 -5.20 4.45 11.79
N ILE A 29 -5.98 5.34 11.20
CA ILE A 29 -5.70 6.77 11.06
C ILE A 29 -6.97 7.51 11.47
N TYR A 30 -6.93 8.18 12.62
CA TYR A 30 -8.02 9.00 13.12
C TYR A 30 -7.67 10.49 13.04
N ASP A 31 -8.46 11.26 12.30
CA ASP A 31 -8.37 12.72 12.23
C ASP A 31 -9.09 13.32 13.42
N LYS A 32 -8.34 13.82 14.41
CA LYS A 32 -8.87 14.42 15.64
C LYS A 32 -9.65 15.70 15.38
N LYS A 33 -9.24 16.50 14.37
CA LYS A 33 -9.91 17.75 14.02
C LYS A 33 -11.22 17.52 13.29
N ALA A 34 -11.23 16.56 12.39
CA ALA A 34 -12.44 16.19 11.65
C ALA A 34 -13.35 15.22 12.43
N GLY A 35 -12.83 14.61 13.52
CA GLY A 35 -13.56 13.66 14.37
C GLY A 35 -13.95 12.36 13.64
N ARG A 36 -13.08 11.85 12.74
CA ARG A 36 -13.41 10.70 11.89
C ARG A 36 -12.24 9.80 11.58
N GLU A 37 -12.54 8.54 11.27
CA GLU A 37 -11.59 7.58 10.71
C GLU A 37 -11.28 7.92 9.24
N ILE A 38 -10.01 7.78 8.87
CA ILE A 38 -9.52 7.98 7.50
C ILE A 38 -9.17 6.64 6.87
N LEU A 39 -8.54 5.73 7.64
CA LEU A 39 -8.21 4.40 7.18
C LEU A 39 -9.46 3.51 7.27
N TRP A 40 -9.58 2.57 6.33
CA TRP A 40 -10.62 1.53 6.33
C TRP A 40 -10.57 0.68 7.60
N GLY A 41 -11.72 0.33 8.14
CA GLY A 41 -11.86 -0.35 9.42
C GLY A 41 -11.76 -1.88 9.38
N ALA A 42 -11.34 -2.47 8.26
CA ALA A 42 -11.19 -3.92 8.05
C ALA A 42 -12.45 -4.74 8.35
N ASP A 43 -13.61 -4.28 7.83
CA ASP A 43 -14.86 -5.06 7.93
C ASP A 43 -14.71 -6.40 7.18
N PRO A 44 -14.77 -7.55 7.88
CA PRO A 44 -14.59 -8.85 7.26
C PRO A 44 -15.68 -9.23 6.25
N ALA A 45 -16.82 -8.53 6.25
CA ALA A 45 -17.85 -8.71 5.23
C ALA A 45 -17.46 -8.11 3.87
N VAL A 46 -16.44 -7.24 3.84
CA VAL A 46 -15.95 -6.56 2.63
C VAL A 46 -14.50 -6.90 2.38
N TRP A 47 -13.62 -6.51 3.31
CA TRP A 47 -12.17 -6.76 3.24
C TRP A 47 -11.56 -6.63 4.65
N ASP A 48 -10.98 -7.71 5.14
CA ASP A 48 -10.51 -7.90 6.52
C ASP A 48 -9.08 -7.37 6.79
N ARG A 49 -8.61 -6.41 5.99
CA ARG A 49 -7.30 -5.77 6.15
C ARG A 49 -7.43 -4.26 6.07
N HIS A 50 -6.41 -3.52 6.55
CA HIS A 50 -6.39 -2.05 6.57
C HIS A 50 -5.40 -1.47 5.56
N ALA A 51 -4.10 -1.79 5.73
CA ALA A 51 -2.97 -1.30 4.93
C ALA A 51 -1.83 -2.32 4.89
N PRO A 52 -2.04 -3.54 4.40
CA PRO A 52 -1.05 -4.60 4.47
C PRO A 52 0.25 -4.26 3.72
N VAL A 53 1.36 -4.73 4.27
CA VAL A 53 2.67 -4.72 3.63
C VAL A 53 2.78 -5.90 2.68
N LEU A 54 3.22 -5.65 1.46
CA LEU A 54 3.33 -6.63 0.39
C LEU A 54 4.81 -7.03 0.26
N PHE A 55 5.16 -8.27 0.62
CA PHE A 55 6.53 -8.80 0.51
C PHE A 55 6.50 -10.34 0.63
N PRO A 56 7.31 -11.10 -0.11
CA PRO A 56 8.27 -10.66 -1.14
C PRO A 56 7.68 -10.58 -2.55
N PHE A 57 6.38 -10.65 -2.71
CA PHE A 57 5.67 -10.50 -3.98
C PHE A 57 4.57 -9.46 -3.88
N VAL A 58 4.31 -8.74 -4.98
CA VAL A 58 3.13 -7.92 -5.21
C VAL A 58 2.23 -8.65 -6.21
N GLY A 59 0.93 -8.79 -5.92
CA GLY A 59 0.01 -9.59 -6.74
C GLY A 59 0.05 -11.09 -6.42
N LYS A 60 -0.31 -11.92 -7.38
CA LYS A 60 -0.34 -13.38 -7.29
C LYS A 60 0.72 -14.01 -8.17
N CYS A 61 1.38 -15.05 -7.68
CA CYS A 61 2.16 -15.95 -8.52
C CYS A 61 1.21 -16.84 -9.36
N TYR A 62 1.53 -17.04 -10.63
CA TYR A 62 0.76 -17.90 -11.51
C TYR A 62 0.65 -19.31 -10.93
N GLU A 63 -0.56 -19.84 -10.86
CA GLU A 63 -0.87 -21.14 -10.23
C GLU A 63 -0.34 -21.28 -8.78
N GLY A 64 -0.10 -20.17 -8.08
CA GLY A 64 0.42 -20.17 -6.69
C GLY A 64 1.87 -20.64 -6.57
N ARG A 65 2.68 -20.49 -7.60
CA ARG A 65 4.08 -20.93 -7.64
C ARG A 65 4.95 -20.03 -8.51
N TYR A 66 6.25 -20.14 -8.34
CA TYR A 66 7.25 -19.46 -9.16
C TYR A 66 8.50 -20.35 -9.29
N ILE A 67 9.36 -20.03 -10.25
CA ILE A 67 10.62 -20.75 -10.49
C ILE A 67 11.78 -19.81 -10.16
N HIS A 68 12.72 -20.29 -9.37
CA HIS A 68 14.00 -19.65 -9.10
C HIS A 68 15.11 -20.71 -9.21
N GLU A 69 16.15 -20.42 -10.01
CA GLU A 69 17.28 -21.35 -10.26
C GLU A 69 16.83 -22.77 -10.62
N GLU A 70 15.91 -22.88 -11.59
CA GLU A 70 15.31 -24.13 -12.09
C GLU A 70 14.49 -24.94 -11.07
N LYS A 71 14.32 -24.41 -9.85
CA LYS A 71 13.54 -25.04 -8.80
C LYS A 71 12.20 -24.31 -8.61
N GLU A 72 11.13 -25.10 -8.46
CA GLU A 72 9.79 -24.60 -8.20
C GLU A 72 9.58 -24.35 -6.70
N TYR A 73 8.96 -23.21 -6.37
CA TYR A 73 8.58 -22.83 -5.03
C TYR A 73 7.10 -22.47 -4.97
N ALA A 74 6.43 -22.92 -3.92
CA ALA A 74 5.02 -22.60 -3.67
C ALA A 74 4.87 -21.21 -3.05
N MET A 75 4.05 -20.36 -3.67
CA MET A 75 3.61 -19.06 -3.13
C MET A 75 2.11 -18.90 -3.39
N PRO A 76 1.27 -19.65 -2.68
CA PRO A 76 -0.18 -19.66 -2.94
C PRO A 76 -0.87 -18.38 -2.44
N THR A 77 -0.22 -17.63 -1.55
CA THR A 77 -0.77 -16.39 -0.99
C THR A 77 -0.56 -15.21 -1.93
N GLN A 78 -1.60 -14.41 -2.14
CA GLN A 78 -1.48 -13.13 -2.82
C GLN A 78 -0.65 -12.18 -1.95
N HIS A 79 0.24 -11.39 -2.59
CA HIS A 79 1.09 -10.38 -1.94
C HIS A 79 2.13 -10.95 -0.97
N GLY A 80 2.59 -12.18 -1.19
CA GLY A 80 3.59 -12.82 -0.34
C GLY A 80 3.07 -13.21 1.04
N PHE A 81 3.95 -13.20 2.04
CA PHE A 81 3.66 -13.72 3.38
C PHE A 81 3.87 -12.70 4.51
N ALA A 82 4.60 -11.61 4.29
CA ALA A 82 4.99 -10.71 5.38
C ALA A 82 3.78 -10.13 6.14
N ARG A 83 2.70 -9.82 5.43
CA ARG A 83 1.45 -9.29 6.02
C ARG A 83 0.75 -10.26 6.99
N ASP A 84 1.10 -11.54 6.96
CA ASP A 84 0.50 -12.61 7.79
C ASP A 84 1.46 -13.08 8.91
N MET A 85 2.56 -12.34 9.14
CA MET A 85 3.60 -12.71 10.11
C MET A 85 3.69 -11.71 11.26
N GLU A 86 4.14 -12.22 12.41
CA GLU A 86 4.43 -11.37 13.57
C GLU A 86 5.82 -10.75 13.43
N PHE A 87 5.88 -9.43 13.50
CA PHE A 87 7.14 -8.67 13.52
C PHE A 87 7.59 -8.41 14.96
N GLU A 88 8.89 -8.30 15.16
CA GLU A 88 9.47 -7.87 16.43
C GLU A 88 9.59 -6.34 16.46
N PRO A 89 9.11 -5.65 17.50
CA PRO A 89 9.31 -4.22 17.64
C PRO A 89 10.80 -3.92 17.91
N VAL A 90 11.37 -2.98 17.15
CA VAL A 90 12.79 -2.57 17.25
C VAL A 90 12.92 -1.20 17.91
N LEU A 91 12.05 -0.27 17.52
CA LEU A 91 11.94 1.08 18.07
C LEU A 91 10.46 1.40 18.23
N CYS A 92 10.09 1.99 19.35
CA CYS A 92 8.73 2.48 19.59
C CYS A 92 8.84 3.75 20.41
N ASP A 93 8.70 4.88 19.74
CA ASP A 93 8.67 6.20 20.34
C ASP A 93 7.30 6.87 20.13
N MET A 94 7.15 8.13 20.49
CA MET A 94 5.86 8.84 20.40
C MET A 94 5.45 9.17 18.96
N ASP A 95 6.41 9.36 18.08
CA ASP A 95 6.22 9.78 16.69
C ASP A 95 6.79 8.79 15.66
N GLU A 96 7.50 7.74 16.10
CA GLU A 96 8.12 6.76 15.22
C GLU A 96 8.11 5.37 15.83
N CYS A 97 7.79 4.35 15.03
CA CYS A 97 7.94 2.95 15.41
C CYS A 97 8.52 2.13 14.25
N TRP A 98 9.34 1.13 14.61
CA TRP A 98 9.96 0.20 13.69
C TRP A 98 9.75 -1.23 14.12
N PHE A 99 9.50 -2.08 13.14
CA PHE A 99 9.25 -3.51 13.32
C PHE A 99 10.14 -4.30 12.38
N LYS A 100 10.57 -5.47 12.82
CA LYS A 100 11.51 -6.32 12.10
C LYS A 100 10.96 -7.72 11.92
N LEU A 101 11.12 -8.26 10.71
CA LEU A 101 10.90 -9.65 10.36
C LEU A 101 12.20 -10.24 9.81
N LYS A 102 12.57 -11.42 10.28
CA LYS A 102 13.65 -12.23 9.72
C LYS A 102 13.09 -13.46 9.03
N ASP A 103 13.86 -14.01 8.12
CA ASP A 103 13.55 -15.31 7.55
C ASP A 103 13.48 -16.40 8.62
N THR A 104 12.65 -17.39 8.34
CA THR A 104 12.49 -18.60 9.15
C THR A 104 12.61 -19.82 8.24
N PRO A 105 12.78 -21.04 8.77
CA PRO A 105 12.74 -22.23 7.93
C PRO A 105 11.48 -22.34 7.06
N GLU A 106 10.31 -21.87 7.57
CA GLU A 106 9.03 -21.88 6.84
C GLU A 106 9.01 -20.85 5.70
N THR A 107 9.56 -19.66 5.90
CA THR A 107 9.67 -18.65 4.84
C THR A 107 10.73 -19.05 3.83
N PHE A 108 11.86 -19.60 4.27
CA PHE A 108 12.94 -20.06 3.41
C PHE A 108 12.47 -21.21 2.47
N ALA A 109 11.59 -22.07 2.94
CA ALA A 109 11.01 -23.12 2.10
C ALA A 109 10.15 -22.59 0.94
N LYS A 110 9.59 -21.38 1.09
CA LYS A 110 8.74 -20.69 0.10
C LYS A 110 9.51 -19.64 -0.71
N TYR A 111 10.53 -19.04 -0.10
CA TYR A 111 11.32 -17.95 -0.64
C TYR A 111 12.76 -18.12 -0.18
N PRO A 112 13.64 -18.73 -1.03
CA PRO A 112 14.94 -19.29 -0.61
C PRO A 112 16.03 -18.23 -0.46
N PHE A 113 15.76 -17.23 0.37
CA PHE A 113 16.70 -16.14 0.69
C PHE A 113 16.71 -15.88 2.19
N HIS A 114 17.90 -15.61 2.71
CA HIS A 114 18.06 -15.07 4.06
C HIS A 114 17.92 -13.55 4.01
N PHE A 115 16.93 -13.03 4.72
CA PHE A 115 16.61 -11.61 4.69
C PHE A 115 16.30 -11.04 6.07
N GLU A 116 16.40 -9.73 6.17
CA GLU A 116 15.82 -8.93 7.24
C GLU A 116 14.97 -7.84 6.61
N LEU A 117 13.68 -7.80 6.98
CA LEU A 117 12.72 -6.78 6.56
C LEU A 117 12.38 -5.90 7.76
N GLU A 118 12.63 -4.61 7.66
CA GLU A 118 12.25 -3.62 8.66
C GLU A 118 11.19 -2.67 8.07
N ILE A 119 10.12 -2.48 8.81
CA ILE A 119 9.02 -1.57 8.45
C ILE A 119 8.94 -0.48 9.51
N GLY A 120 9.09 0.77 9.08
CA GLY A 120 8.99 1.96 9.93
C GLY A 120 7.75 2.79 9.62
N HIS A 121 7.19 3.38 10.67
CA HIS A 121 6.11 4.36 10.56
C HIS A 121 6.50 5.60 11.35
N ARG A 122 6.51 6.75 10.70
CA ARG A 122 6.77 8.06 11.33
C ARG A 122 5.58 8.98 11.12
N LEU A 123 5.20 9.68 12.17
CA LEU A 123 4.09 10.64 12.17
C LEU A 123 4.60 12.05 12.46
N GLU A 124 4.48 12.95 11.48
CA GLU A 124 4.87 14.36 11.60
C GLU A 124 3.68 15.26 11.21
N GLY A 125 3.08 15.94 12.19
CA GLY A 125 1.88 16.74 11.98
C GLY A 125 0.73 15.89 11.40
N ARG A 126 0.43 16.07 10.13
CA ARG A 126 -0.60 15.29 9.38
C ARG A 126 0.00 14.34 8.36
N THR A 127 1.31 14.13 8.38
CA THR A 127 2.01 13.27 7.43
C THR A 127 2.43 11.98 8.11
N ILE A 128 2.04 10.86 7.52
CA ILE A 128 2.49 9.52 7.91
C ILE A 128 3.48 9.06 6.83
N THR A 129 4.71 8.78 7.23
CA THR A 129 5.72 8.20 6.36
C THR A 129 5.86 6.71 6.68
N VAL A 130 5.62 5.87 5.69
CA VAL A 130 5.89 4.43 5.79
C VAL A 130 7.23 4.15 5.13
N MET A 131 8.12 3.48 5.85
CA MET A 131 9.50 3.24 5.44
C MET A 131 9.77 1.74 5.39
N TRP A 132 10.45 1.29 4.34
CA TRP A 132 10.85 -0.10 4.18
C TRP A 132 12.36 -0.21 4.07
N LYS A 133 12.93 -1.17 4.79
CA LYS A 133 14.33 -1.52 4.66
C LYS A 133 14.46 -3.04 4.50
N VAL A 134 14.92 -3.45 3.34
CA VAL A 134 15.18 -4.85 3.02
C VAL A 134 16.69 -5.07 3.03
N THR A 135 17.14 -6.00 3.85
CA THR A 135 18.55 -6.36 3.93
C THR A 135 18.70 -7.80 3.46
N ASN A 136 19.48 -7.99 2.40
CA ASN A 136 19.90 -9.29 1.94
C ASN A 136 20.99 -9.82 2.88
N GLN A 137 20.79 -10.97 3.47
CA GLN A 137 21.75 -11.63 4.38
C GLN A 137 22.60 -12.69 3.66
N ASP A 138 22.28 -13.00 2.39
CA ASP A 138 23.06 -13.88 1.54
C ASP A 138 24.18 -13.14 0.81
N SER A 139 25.14 -13.88 0.27
CA SER A 139 26.23 -13.34 -0.54
C SER A 139 25.83 -13.11 -2.00
N GLY A 140 24.74 -13.71 -2.46
CA GLY A 140 24.21 -13.63 -3.82
C GLY A 140 23.17 -12.53 -3.99
N GLU A 141 22.60 -12.42 -5.16
CA GLU A 141 21.49 -11.50 -5.47
C GLU A 141 20.19 -12.03 -4.87
N MET A 142 19.43 -11.16 -4.23
CA MET A 142 18.10 -11.45 -3.73
C MET A 142 17.05 -10.66 -4.53
N LEU A 143 16.10 -11.36 -5.15
CA LEU A 143 15.04 -10.78 -5.93
C LEU A 143 13.77 -10.65 -5.08
N PHE A 144 13.19 -9.47 -5.00
CA PHE A 144 11.96 -9.22 -4.25
C PHE A 144 11.11 -8.13 -4.88
N MET A 145 9.84 -8.14 -4.53
CA MET A 145 8.90 -7.03 -4.70
C MET A 145 8.48 -6.55 -3.32
N ILE A 146 8.17 -5.26 -3.20
CA ILE A 146 7.68 -4.67 -1.97
C ILE A 146 6.66 -3.59 -2.27
N GLY A 147 5.68 -3.41 -1.40
CA GLY A 147 4.68 -2.35 -1.52
C GLY A 147 3.80 -2.23 -0.29
N GLY A 148 2.91 -1.22 -0.32
CA GLY A 148 1.85 -1.02 0.66
C GLY A 148 0.50 -0.98 -0.04
N HIS A 149 -0.55 -1.41 0.67
CA HIS A 149 -1.90 -1.51 0.12
C HIS A 149 -2.94 -0.86 1.07
N PRO A 150 -2.84 0.47 1.31
CA PRO A 150 -3.77 1.14 2.21
C PRO A 150 -5.17 1.26 1.60
N ALA A 151 -6.21 0.98 2.39
CA ALA A 151 -7.58 1.30 2.05
C ALA A 151 -8.10 2.47 2.88
N PHE A 152 -8.94 3.31 2.27
CA PHE A 152 -9.45 4.51 2.92
C PHE A 152 -10.95 4.42 3.17
N GLN A 153 -11.36 4.95 4.31
CA GLN A 153 -12.74 4.95 4.75
C GLN A 153 -13.55 6.00 3.97
N VAL A 154 -14.67 5.59 3.40
CA VAL A 154 -15.68 6.53 2.89
C VAL A 154 -16.42 7.11 4.09
N PRO A 155 -16.53 8.45 4.24
CA PRO A 155 -17.26 9.04 5.36
C PRO A 155 -18.73 8.65 5.37
N GLU A 156 -19.33 8.59 6.56
CA GLU A 156 -20.76 8.30 6.73
C GLU A 156 -21.64 9.24 5.88
N GLY A 157 -22.64 8.67 5.22
CA GLY A 157 -23.55 9.40 4.33
C GLY A 157 -22.98 9.80 2.97
N ARG A 158 -21.74 9.37 2.67
CA ARG A 158 -21.08 9.62 1.37
C ARG A 158 -20.95 8.32 0.57
N SER A 159 -20.66 8.47 -0.71
CA SER A 159 -20.39 7.39 -1.65
C SER A 159 -18.99 7.51 -2.22
N ILE A 160 -18.40 6.41 -2.69
CA ILE A 160 -17.16 6.44 -3.48
C ILE A 160 -17.29 7.34 -4.71
N TYR A 161 -18.50 7.51 -5.24
CA TYR A 161 -18.80 8.35 -6.41
C TYR A 161 -18.80 9.86 -6.10
N ASP A 162 -18.65 10.25 -4.83
CA ASP A 162 -18.46 11.64 -4.44
C ASP A 162 -17.00 12.07 -4.52
N PHE A 163 -16.10 11.11 -4.79
CA PHE A 163 -14.66 11.36 -4.87
C PHE A 163 -14.19 11.59 -6.30
N THR A 164 -13.07 12.30 -6.39
CA THR A 164 -12.30 12.52 -7.61
C THR A 164 -10.85 12.18 -7.33
N PHE A 165 -10.20 11.41 -8.21
CA PHE A 165 -8.75 11.26 -8.19
C PHE A 165 -8.09 12.52 -8.76
N GLU A 166 -7.02 12.99 -8.12
CA GLU A 166 -6.10 14.00 -8.63
C GLU A 166 -4.69 13.41 -8.59
N PHE A 167 -4.06 13.31 -9.76
CA PHE A 167 -2.74 12.70 -9.92
C PHE A 167 -1.63 13.76 -10.03
N ASN A 168 -0.45 13.44 -9.46
CA ASN A 168 0.79 14.20 -9.60
C ASN A 168 0.72 15.68 -9.15
N ARG A 169 -0.21 16.04 -8.26
CA ARG A 169 -0.28 17.41 -7.73
C ARG A 169 1.00 17.81 -7.00
N GLN A 170 1.60 16.89 -6.24
CA GLN A 170 2.88 17.11 -5.59
C GLN A 170 4.00 17.09 -6.64
N GLY A 171 4.65 18.21 -6.85
CA GLY A 171 5.75 18.35 -7.82
C GLY A 171 5.35 18.89 -9.19
N CYS A 172 4.06 19.01 -9.52
CA CYS A 172 3.63 19.77 -10.69
C CYS A 172 3.74 21.27 -10.45
N ARG A 173 4.32 22.00 -11.43
CA ARG A 173 4.20 23.45 -11.48
C ARG A 173 2.74 23.81 -11.82
N GLU A 174 2.27 24.94 -11.28
CA GLU A 174 0.93 25.45 -11.58
C GLU A 174 0.70 25.50 -13.10
N GLY A 175 -0.38 24.88 -13.58
CA GLY A 175 -0.68 24.76 -15.01
C GLY A 175 0.00 23.60 -15.77
N GLN A 176 0.78 22.75 -15.11
CA GLN A 176 1.33 21.51 -15.69
C GLN A 176 0.58 20.31 -15.15
N HIS A 177 -0.48 19.90 -15.82
CA HIS A 177 -1.22 18.69 -15.53
C HIS A 177 -1.08 17.69 -16.67
N GLN A 178 -1.13 16.40 -16.33
CA GLN A 178 -1.23 15.34 -17.33
C GLN A 178 -2.68 15.24 -17.83
N ASP A 179 -2.84 15.08 -19.15
CA ASP A 179 -4.16 14.88 -19.77
C ASP A 179 -4.55 13.41 -19.84
N SER A 180 -3.61 12.52 -19.56
CA SER A 180 -3.83 11.08 -19.54
C SER A 180 -2.70 10.33 -18.83
N LEU A 181 -3.02 9.12 -18.35
CA LEU A 181 -2.08 8.14 -17.83
C LEU A 181 -2.28 6.84 -18.60
N HIS A 182 -1.17 6.20 -18.97
CA HIS A 182 -1.20 4.82 -19.44
C HIS A 182 -1.39 3.90 -18.23
N TYR A 183 -2.17 2.83 -18.37
CA TYR A 183 -2.33 1.82 -17.33
C TYR A 183 -2.27 0.41 -17.87
N LEU A 184 -1.80 -0.50 -17.04
CA LEU A 184 -1.95 -1.93 -17.16
C LEU A 184 -3.10 -2.39 -16.26
N ALA A 185 -3.76 -3.48 -16.61
CA ALA A 185 -4.78 -4.09 -15.79
C ALA A 185 -4.50 -5.59 -15.62
N PRO A 186 -4.78 -6.18 -14.46
CA PRO A 186 -4.70 -7.61 -14.29
C PRO A 186 -5.81 -8.33 -15.08
N THR A 187 -5.57 -9.58 -15.42
CA THR A 187 -6.60 -10.47 -15.97
C THR A 187 -7.74 -10.66 -14.96
N PRO A 188 -8.91 -11.18 -15.36
CA PRO A 188 -10.00 -11.48 -14.41
C PRO A 188 -9.59 -12.43 -13.28
N GLU A 189 -8.58 -13.28 -13.50
CA GLU A 189 -8.01 -14.19 -12.50
C GLU A 189 -7.03 -13.48 -11.53
N GLY A 190 -6.68 -12.22 -11.81
CA GLY A 190 -5.82 -11.39 -10.99
C GLY A 190 -4.33 -11.52 -11.29
N TYR A 191 -3.96 -11.91 -12.51
CA TYR A 191 -2.56 -11.98 -12.96
C TYR A 191 -2.23 -10.80 -13.88
N GLU A 192 -1.03 -10.26 -13.73
CA GLU A 192 -0.49 -9.31 -14.69
C GLU A 192 0.03 -10.07 -15.92
N SER A 193 -0.54 -9.80 -17.09
CA SER A 193 -0.12 -10.41 -18.36
C SER A 193 0.56 -9.42 -19.30
N GLY A 194 0.48 -8.11 -19.01
CA GLY A 194 0.88 -7.05 -19.92
C GLY A 194 -0.04 -6.89 -21.15
N GLU A 195 -1.06 -7.76 -21.31
CA GLU A 195 -1.96 -7.74 -22.47
C GLU A 195 -3.12 -6.75 -22.28
N LEU A 196 -3.61 -6.60 -21.03
CA LEU A 196 -4.68 -5.68 -20.70
C LEU A 196 -4.09 -4.32 -20.35
N GLN A 197 -4.26 -3.35 -21.23
CA GLN A 197 -3.73 -2.01 -21.08
C GLN A 197 -4.68 -0.96 -21.68
N GLY A 198 -4.54 0.26 -21.25
CA GLY A 198 -5.37 1.34 -21.76
C GLY A 198 -4.83 2.71 -21.35
N THR A 199 -5.66 3.72 -21.60
CA THR A 199 -5.36 5.10 -21.26
C THR A 199 -6.48 5.69 -20.43
N LEU A 200 -6.16 6.10 -19.21
CA LEU A 200 -7.06 6.86 -18.35
C LEU A 200 -7.00 8.34 -18.76
N LYS A 201 -8.10 8.87 -19.24
CA LYS A 201 -8.24 10.29 -19.60
C LYS A 201 -8.38 11.13 -18.34
N LEU A 202 -7.65 12.25 -18.30
CA LEU A 202 -7.70 13.20 -17.18
C LEU A 202 -8.15 14.58 -17.70
N GLN A 203 -8.79 15.33 -16.84
CA GLN A 203 -9.09 16.74 -17.04
C GLN A 203 -8.34 17.52 -15.95
N GLU A 204 -7.34 18.29 -16.36
CA GLU A 204 -6.46 19.01 -15.42
C GLU A 204 -5.87 18.10 -14.33
N GLY A 205 -5.39 16.90 -14.73
CA GLY A 205 -4.82 15.91 -13.82
C GLY A 205 -5.85 15.14 -12.98
N ARG A 206 -7.14 15.27 -13.25
CA ARG A 206 -8.23 14.73 -12.43
C ARG A 206 -9.14 13.78 -13.21
N THR A 207 -9.73 12.84 -12.48
CA THR A 207 -10.81 12.00 -12.99
C THR A 207 -11.81 11.68 -11.86
N PRO A 208 -13.14 11.92 -12.06
CA PRO A 208 -14.14 11.57 -11.05
C PRO A 208 -14.36 10.07 -10.98
N LEU A 209 -14.61 9.56 -9.78
CA LEU A 209 -15.07 8.18 -9.58
C LEU A 209 -16.57 8.11 -9.93
N THR A 210 -16.89 7.64 -11.14
CA THR A 210 -18.27 7.46 -11.60
C THR A 210 -18.71 6.01 -11.47
N LYS A 211 -20.03 5.76 -11.54
CA LYS A 211 -20.54 4.39 -11.72
C LYS A 211 -19.93 3.81 -12.99
N GLY A 212 -19.37 2.62 -12.90
CA GLY A 212 -18.68 1.99 -14.03
C GLY A 212 -17.21 2.37 -14.19
N PHE A 213 -16.64 3.22 -13.33
CA PHE A 213 -15.22 3.55 -13.38
C PHE A 213 -14.36 2.27 -13.36
N PHE A 214 -14.69 1.32 -12.50
CA PHE A 214 -14.00 0.04 -12.38
C PHE A 214 -14.55 -1.08 -13.28
N ASP A 215 -15.49 -0.80 -14.19
CA ASP A 215 -15.99 -1.79 -15.16
C ASP A 215 -14.96 -2.06 -16.27
N THR A 216 -14.06 -1.11 -16.53
CA THR A 216 -12.99 -1.24 -17.53
C THR A 216 -11.79 -2.00 -16.97
N ALA A 217 -11.42 -1.77 -15.73
CA ALA A 217 -10.33 -2.43 -15.03
C ALA A 217 -10.66 -2.47 -13.54
N LEU A 218 -10.52 -3.64 -12.92
CA LEU A 218 -10.67 -3.80 -11.47
C LEU A 218 -9.54 -3.12 -10.70
N THR A 219 -8.37 -3.01 -11.34
CA THR A 219 -7.19 -2.30 -10.84
C THR A 219 -6.55 -1.57 -12.01
N TYR A 220 -6.23 -0.30 -11.80
CA TYR A 220 -5.42 0.51 -12.71
C TYR A 220 -4.00 0.51 -12.18
N MET A 221 -3.06 -0.14 -12.90
CA MET A 221 -1.65 -0.18 -12.52
C MET A 221 -0.88 0.81 -13.42
N PHE A 222 -0.31 1.82 -12.82
CA PHE A 222 0.52 2.83 -13.49
C PHE A 222 1.99 2.46 -13.30
N ASP A 223 2.70 2.25 -14.40
CA ASP A 223 4.11 1.89 -14.47
C ASP A 223 5.02 3.09 -14.76
N ASP A 224 6.31 2.84 -14.98
CA ASP A 224 7.29 3.83 -15.41
C ASP A 224 7.34 5.11 -14.55
N ALA A 225 6.97 5.01 -13.28
CA ALA A 225 6.93 6.14 -12.35
C ALA A 225 6.12 7.35 -12.87
N GLN A 226 5.09 7.11 -13.73
CA GLN A 226 4.23 8.18 -14.24
C GLN A 226 3.41 8.85 -13.13
N VAL A 227 3.21 8.20 -12.00
CA VAL A 227 2.46 8.73 -10.86
C VAL A 227 3.37 8.86 -9.65
N SER A 228 3.62 10.08 -9.21
CA SER A 228 4.37 10.39 -7.98
C SER A 228 3.48 10.61 -6.75
N SER A 229 2.22 10.98 -6.99
CA SER A 229 1.22 11.15 -5.94
C SER A 229 -0.19 11.00 -6.48
N VAL A 230 -1.10 10.53 -5.62
CA VAL A 230 -2.53 10.51 -5.88
C VAL A 230 -3.28 11.08 -4.69
N SER A 231 -4.24 11.95 -4.95
CA SER A 231 -5.15 12.48 -3.94
C SER A 231 -6.56 11.99 -4.21
N LEU A 232 -7.26 11.57 -3.16
CA LEU A 232 -8.71 11.48 -3.15
C LEU A 232 -9.26 12.85 -2.76
N LEU A 233 -9.96 13.51 -3.68
CA LEU A 233 -10.65 14.75 -3.40
C LEU A 233 -12.10 14.46 -3.03
N LEU A 234 -12.59 15.07 -1.93
CA LEU A 234 -13.97 15.09 -1.54
C LEU A 234 -14.45 16.56 -1.56
N ASP A 235 -15.54 16.86 -2.27
CA ASP A 235 -16.01 18.23 -2.46
C ASP A 235 -14.91 19.19 -3.01
N GLY A 236 -14.06 18.66 -3.89
CA GLY A 236 -12.95 19.40 -4.51
C GLY A 236 -11.75 19.69 -3.59
N ARG A 237 -11.71 19.12 -2.38
CA ARG A 237 -10.61 19.29 -1.40
C ARG A 237 -9.93 17.96 -1.12
N PRO A 238 -8.61 17.94 -0.91
CA PRO A 238 -7.91 16.72 -0.54
C PRO A 238 -8.49 16.11 0.75
N TYR A 239 -8.97 14.88 0.64
CA TYR A 239 -9.38 14.03 1.75
C TYR A 239 -8.19 13.25 2.29
N VAL A 240 -7.44 12.62 1.39
CA VAL A 240 -6.16 11.97 1.63
C VAL A 240 -5.28 12.11 0.39
N THR A 241 -3.99 12.25 0.60
CA THR A 241 -2.99 12.26 -0.48
C THR A 241 -1.95 11.20 -0.15
N MET A 242 -1.66 10.32 -1.10
CA MET A 242 -0.60 9.33 -1.04
C MET A 242 0.53 9.74 -1.99
N GLY A 243 1.75 9.83 -1.47
CA GLY A 243 2.98 9.99 -2.26
C GLY A 243 3.63 8.62 -2.48
N CYS A 244 4.17 8.38 -3.66
CA CYS A 244 4.81 7.12 -4.06
C CYS A 244 6.09 7.34 -4.88
N ASN A 245 6.85 8.40 -4.56
CA ASN A 245 8.01 8.83 -5.35
C ASN A 245 9.11 7.77 -5.51
N ASP A 246 9.24 6.86 -4.53
CA ASP A 246 10.29 5.85 -4.52
C ASP A 246 9.87 4.54 -5.22
N PHE A 247 8.63 4.49 -5.73
CA PHE A 247 8.09 3.29 -6.38
C PHE A 247 7.80 3.55 -7.86
N PRO A 248 8.22 2.61 -8.74
CA PRO A 248 7.94 2.73 -10.17
C PRO A 248 6.49 2.40 -10.54
N TYR A 249 5.75 1.76 -9.64
CA TYR A 249 4.37 1.33 -9.86
C TYR A 249 3.42 1.90 -8.81
N LEU A 250 2.22 2.28 -9.24
CA LEU A 250 1.06 2.56 -8.41
C LEU A 250 -0.13 1.77 -8.95
N GLY A 251 -0.82 1.03 -8.09
CA GLY A 251 -2.05 0.30 -8.43
C GLY A 251 -3.21 0.69 -7.52
#